data_b3ef7d8fd1a7f9ae18ca26c6af86e7cc
#
_entry.id   b3ef7d8fd1a7f9ae18ca26c6af86e7cc
#
_cell.length_a   1.000
_cell.length_b   1.000
_cell.length_c   1.000
_cell.angle_alpha   90.00
_cell.angle_beta   90.00
_cell.angle_gamma   90.00
#
_symmetry.space_group_name_H-M   'P 1'
#
loop_
_entity.id
_entity.type
_entity.pdbx_description
1 polymer ?
#
loop_
_entity_poly.entity_id
_entity_poly.type
_entity_poly.pdbx_seq_one_letter_code
_entity_poly.pdbx_strand_id
1 'polypeptide(L)'
;MEHILNIFDWLLYIWFAINILYLLVYSLASRRRDLPLPPPAKEHKRFAILIPAYREDAVIHECVHSCLEQDYPADCFDTVVISDRMQPETNASLAVLPVRLVEVHFEKSTKSKSLNAAMAAIGNDYDIALVLDADNVIPYDYLSDINDLFANPEVEIVQTHRSAKNLNNDMALLDAISEEINNTIFRLGHAKLGLSAALIGSGMAFRYDLFRDTMADIKAVGGFDRELELTLLYRGKRFYYLPETFVFDEKIQNTGDFSRQRRRWLSAQWHYCQTFAKFLWKALAARNWDFCDKLFQQLSIPRLLLMGFTFLFSVLFTVYRWTWGLKWWLLLVLLAVALLVAVPKRFCTSRLAMALQKIPYTFLLMAGNIFKLRGANKSFI
;
A
#
# COMPACT_ATOMS: atom_id res chain seq x y z
N MET A 1 -30.28 32.46 -3.85
CA MET A 1 -29.48 31.72 -2.86
C MET A 1 -29.75 30.21 -2.95
N GLU A 2 -31.01 29.76 -2.98
CA GLU A 2 -31.38 28.33 -3.09
C GLU A 2 -30.83 27.65 -4.35
N HIS A 3 -30.88 28.32 -5.53
CA HIS A 3 -30.28 27.77 -6.76
C HIS A 3 -28.77 27.53 -6.65
N ILE A 4 -28.05 28.43 -6.01
CA ILE A 4 -26.60 28.30 -5.83
C ILE A 4 -26.28 27.11 -4.88
N LEU A 5 -27.05 27.00 -3.79
CA LEU A 5 -26.93 25.88 -2.87
C LEU A 5 -27.24 24.54 -3.54
N ASN A 6 -28.24 24.51 -4.41
CA ASN A 6 -28.61 23.31 -5.16
C ASN A 6 -27.49 22.89 -6.14
N ILE A 7 -26.92 23.84 -6.89
CA ILE A 7 -25.77 23.53 -7.77
C ILE A 7 -24.61 23.00 -6.98
N PHE A 8 -24.27 23.61 -5.84
CA PHE A 8 -23.19 23.18 -4.97
C PHE A 8 -23.44 21.78 -4.41
N ASP A 9 -24.66 21.49 -3.93
CA ASP A 9 -25.05 20.16 -3.47
C ASP A 9 -24.89 19.11 -4.56
N TRP A 10 -25.32 19.39 -5.80
CA TRP A 10 -25.18 18.45 -6.92
C TRP A 10 -23.72 18.22 -7.31
N LEU A 11 -22.86 19.24 -7.30
CA LEU A 11 -21.43 19.08 -7.60
C LEU A 11 -20.75 18.20 -6.53
N LEU A 12 -21.03 18.47 -5.26
CA LEU A 12 -20.53 17.62 -4.16
C LEU A 12 -21.06 16.19 -4.27
N TYR A 13 -22.36 16.03 -4.47
CA TYR A 13 -22.99 14.73 -4.60
C TYR A 13 -22.40 13.91 -5.73
N ILE A 14 -22.20 14.48 -6.92
CA ILE A 14 -21.60 13.80 -8.06
C ILE A 14 -20.17 13.36 -7.73
N TRP A 15 -19.37 14.22 -7.11
CA TRP A 15 -18.00 13.86 -6.72
C TRP A 15 -17.96 12.72 -5.71
N PHE A 16 -18.82 12.77 -4.70
CA PHE A 16 -18.94 11.68 -3.72
C PHE A 16 -19.46 10.40 -4.35
N ALA A 17 -20.46 10.49 -5.23
CA ALA A 17 -21.02 9.35 -5.95
C ALA A 17 -19.96 8.66 -6.81
N ILE A 18 -19.13 9.41 -7.55
CA ILE A 18 -18.02 8.84 -8.33
C ILE A 18 -17.07 8.07 -7.43
N ASN A 19 -16.64 8.63 -6.29
CA ASN A 19 -15.75 7.97 -5.35
C ASN A 19 -16.37 6.69 -4.76
N ILE A 20 -17.65 6.74 -4.38
CA ILE A 20 -18.34 5.60 -3.76
C ILE A 20 -18.60 4.49 -4.78
N LEU A 21 -19.04 4.84 -5.99
CA LEU A 21 -19.24 3.88 -7.08
C LEU A 21 -17.92 3.23 -7.50
N TYR A 22 -16.84 3.98 -7.52
CA TYR A 22 -15.50 3.43 -7.73
C TYR A 22 -15.17 2.34 -6.71
N LEU A 23 -15.30 2.61 -5.42
CA LEU A 23 -15.06 1.62 -4.37
C LEU A 23 -15.99 0.41 -4.50
N LEU A 24 -17.28 0.64 -4.81
CA LEU A 24 -18.28 -0.43 -4.97
C LEU A 24 -17.94 -1.35 -6.14
N VAL A 25 -17.58 -0.79 -7.31
CA VAL A 25 -17.22 -1.57 -8.51
C VAL A 25 -16.06 -2.52 -8.21
N TYR A 26 -14.96 -2.01 -7.65
CA TYR A 26 -13.78 -2.85 -7.37
C TYR A 26 -14.01 -3.81 -6.20
N SER A 27 -14.82 -3.41 -5.22
CA SER A 27 -15.24 -4.32 -4.14
C SER A 27 -16.05 -5.50 -4.69
N LEU A 28 -17.02 -5.26 -5.57
CA LEU A 28 -17.80 -6.32 -6.22
C LEU A 28 -16.94 -7.15 -7.19
N ALA A 29 -16.02 -6.50 -7.92
CA ALA A 29 -15.11 -7.18 -8.81
C ALA A 29 -14.22 -8.19 -8.09
N SER A 30 -13.82 -7.90 -6.84
CA SER A 30 -13.04 -8.83 -6.01
C SER A 30 -13.74 -10.17 -5.76
N ARG A 31 -15.08 -10.22 -5.89
CA ARG A 31 -15.90 -11.42 -5.71
C ARG A 31 -16.06 -12.26 -7.00
N ARG A 32 -15.45 -11.84 -8.10
CA ARG A 32 -15.39 -12.64 -9.34
C ARG A 32 -14.55 -13.90 -9.15
N ARG A 33 -14.43 -14.71 -10.23
CA ARG A 33 -13.56 -15.91 -10.24
C ARG A 33 -12.16 -15.58 -9.77
N ASP A 34 -11.54 -16.51 -9.08
CA ASP A 34 -10.19 -16.34 -8.57
C ASP A 34 -9.18 -16.12 -9.69
N LEU A 35 -8.10 -15.42 -9.37
CA LEU A 35 -6.98 -15.29 -10.30
C LEU A 35 -6.37 -16.68 -10.50
N PRO A 36 -5.94 -17.00 -11.73
CA PRO A 36 -5.27 -18.27 -11.96
C PRO A 36 -3.98 -18.32 -11.14
N LEU A 37 -3.77 -19.44 -10.44
CA LEU A 37 -2.49 -19.71 -9.79
C LEU A 37 -1.44 -19.96 -10.87
N PRO A 38 -0.23 -19.41 -10.73
CA PRO A 38 0.86 -19.71 -11.63
C PRO A 38 1.23 -21.20 -11.51
N PRO A 39 1.62 -21.86 -12.61
CA PRO A 39 2.16 -23.19 -12.53
C PRO A 39 3.53 -23.17 -11.86
N PRO A 40 3.97 -24.27 -11.21
CA PRO A 40 5.30 -24.37 -10.64
C PRO A 40 6.39 -24.07 -11.67
N ALA A 41 7.33 -23.23 -11.29
CA ALA A 41 8.45 -22.86 -12.14
C ALA A 41 9.41 -24.04 -12.34
N LYS A 42 9.99 -24.13 -13.53
CA LYS A 42 11.01 -25.16 -13.83
C LYS A 42 12.41 -24.78 -13.35
N GLU A 43 12.66 -23.50 -13.17
CA GLU A 43 13.97 -22.94 -12.81
C GLU A 43 13.82 -21.99 -11.62
N HIS A 44 14.84 -21.97 -10.77
CA HIS A 44 14.91 -21.07 -9.65
C HIS A 44 15.62 -19.78 -10.06
N LYS A 45 14.93 -18.66 -9.93
CA LYS A 45 15.49 -17.33 -10.15
C LYS A 45 16.27 -16.86 -8.92
N ARG A 46 17.28 -16.04 -9.13
CA ARG A 46 18.10 -15.51 -8.04
C ARG A 46 17.49 -14.24 -7.45
N PHE A 47 17.21 -14.27 -6.14
CA PHE A 47 16.62 -13.15 -5.41
C PHE A 47 17.66 -12.31 -4.65
N ALA A 48 17.50 -10.98 -4.70
CA ALA A 48 18.03 -10.06 -3.70
C ALA A 48 16.86 -9.64 -2.77
N ILE A 49 16.82 -10.12 -1.54
CA ILE A 49 15.85 -9.73 -0.52
C ILE A 49 16.39 -8.47 0.16
N LEU A 50 15.82 -7.31 -0.13
CA LEU A 50 16.27 -6.01 0.33
C LEU A 50 15.48 -5.55 1.54
N ILE A 51 16.13 -5.43 2.71
CA ILE A 51 15.51 -5.08 4.00
C ILE A 51 16.13 -3.77 4.51
N PRO A 52 15.59 -2.59 4.15
CA PRO A 52 16.04 -1.33 4.71
C PRO A 52 15.59 -1.19 6.16
N ALA A 53 16.57 -1.11 7.08
CA ALA A 53 16.37 -1.03 8.52
C ALA A 53 16.95 0.29 9.08
N TYR A 54 16.05 1.21 9.47
CA TYR A 54 16.43 2.48 10.11
C TYR A 54 16.01 2.45 11.57
N ARG A 55 16.96 2.21 12.50
CA ARG A 55 16.69 2.08 13.96
C ARG A 55 15.64 1.00 14.28
N GLU A 56 15.68 -0.11 13.56
CA GLU A 56 14.72 -1.22 13.69
C GLU A 56 15.30 -2.39 14.50
N ASP A 57 16.14 -2.08 15.50
CA ASP A 57 16.87 -3.04 16.32
C ASP A 57 15.97 -4.08 16.99
N ALA A 58 14.75 -3.69 17.36
CA ALA A 58 13.82 -4.55 18.08
C ALA A 58 13.18 -5.65 17.23
N VAL A 59 13.07 -5.44 15.91
CA VAL A 59 12.25 -6.29 15.02
C VAL A 59 13.04 -7.00 13.92
N ILE A 60 14.20 -6.48 13.55
CA ILE A 60 14.99 -6.94 12.40
C ILE A 60 15.33 -8.44 12.42
N HIS A 61 15.62 -8.99 13.61
CA HIS A 61 16.02 -10.40 13.74
C HIS A 61 14.90 -11.36 13.31
N GLU A 62 13.65 -11.08 13.65
CA GLU A 62 12.52 -11.92 13.26
C GLU A 62 12.32 -11.90 11.75
N CYS A 63 12.42 -10.72 11.11
CA CYS A 63 12.39 -10.58 9.67
C CYS A 63 13.50 -11.40 9.00
N VAL A 64 14.75 -11.24 9.45
CA VAL A 64 15.90 -11.96 8.90
C VAL A 64 15.74 -13.46 9.04
N HIS A 65 15.33 -13.96 10.21
CA HIS A 65 15.10 -15.39 10.42
C HIS A 65 14.04 -15.94 9.45
N SER A 66 12.92 -15.26 9.26
CA SER A 66 11.90 -15.69 8.30
C SER A 66 12.42 -15.73 6.85
N CYS A 67 13.35 -14.84 6.50
CA CYS A 67 13.99 -14.85 5.19
C CYS A 67 15.00 -16.01 5.02
N LEU A 68 15.67 -16.41 6.08
CA LEU A 68 16.65 -17.51 6.04
C LEU A 68 15.99 -18.89 6.07
N GLU A 69 14.74 -18.99 6.54
CA GLU A 69 13.97 -20.24 6.67
C GLU A 69 13.14 -20.58 5.40
N GLN A 70 13.46 -19.99 4.25
CA GLN A 70 12.69 -20.23 3.02
C GLN A 70 12.96 -21.61 2.41
N ASP A 71 11.91 -22.28 1.93
CA ASP A 71 11.99 -23.47 1.07
C ASP A 71 12.39 -23.06 -0.36
N TYR A 72 13.65 -22.66 -0.47
CA TYR A 72 14.24 -22.20 -1.72
C TYR A 72 15.75 -22.51 -1.72
N PRO A 73 16.37 -22.84 -2.86
CA PRO A 73 17.80 -23.14 -2.88
C PRO A 73 18.65 -22.01 -2.32
N ALA A 74 19.49 -22.31 -1.34
CA ALA A 74 20.26 -21.32 -0.58
C ALA A 74 21.24 -20.50 -1.43
N ASP A 75 21.65 -21.01 -2.58
CA ASP A 75 22.50 -20.33 -3.56
C ASP A 75 21.71 -19.43 -4.51
N CYS A 76 20.37 -19.50 -4.47
CA CYS A 76 19.46 -18.73 -5.31
C CYS A 76 18.85 -17.51 -4.61
N PHE A 77 19.28 -17.15 -3.39
CA PHE A 77 18.90 -15.88 -2.78
C PHE A 77 19.92 -15.34 -1.80
N ASP A 78 19.98 -14.03 -1.68
CA ASP A 78 20.73 -13.32 -0.66
C ASP A 78 19.79 -12.45 0.17
N THR A 79 19.85 -12.55 1.50
CA THR A 79 19.19 -11.63 2.42
C THR A 79 20.10 -10.45 2.67
N VAL A 80 19.70 -9.26 2.22
CA VAL A 80 20.48 -8.03 2.27
C VAL A 80 19.88 -7.08 3.30
N VAL A 81 20.49 -6.96 4.45
CA VAL A 81 20.08 -6.00 5.49
C VAL A 81 20.80 -4.68 5.27
N ILE A 82 20.04 -3.60 5.07
CA ILE A 82 20.59 -2.25 4.91
C ILE A 82 20.46 -1.54 6.24
N SER A 83 21.55 -1.57 7.02
CA SER A 83 21.63 -1.01 8.36
C SER A 83 21.88 0.50 8.31
N ASP A 84 20.86 1.30 8.67
CA ASP A 84 20.97 2.75 8.80
C ASP A 84 20.69 3.14 10.26
N ARG A 85 21.74 3.55 10.99
CA ARG A 85 21.68 3.95 12.41
C ARG A 85 21.16 2.86 13.35
N MET A 86 21.42 1.60 13.04
CA MET A 86 21.24 0.47 13.94
C MET A 86 22.31 0.46 15.03
N GLN A 87 22.03 -0.19 16.15
CA GLN A 87 23.00 -0.35 17.23
C GLN A 87 24.17 -1.25 16.82
N PRO A 88 25.41 -1.00 17.29
CA PRO A 88 26.56 -1.83 16.96
C PRO A 88 26.36 -3.30 17.35
N GLU A 89 25.69 -3.57 18.48
CA GLU A 89 25.37 -4.91 18.97
C GLU A 89 24.44 -5.65 18.02
N THR A 90 23.45 -4.96 17.47
CA THR A 90 22.53 -5.51 16.46
C THR A 90 23.29 -5.84 15.16
N ASN A 91 24.15 -4.92 14.69
CA ASN A 91 24.97 -5.18 13.50
C ASN A 91 25.93 -6.37 13.73
N ALA A 92 26.56 -6.48 14.90
CA ALA A 92 27.43 -7.59 15.24
C ALA A 92 26.67 -8.93 15.27
N SER A 93 25.44 -8.95 15.79
CA SER A 93 24.59 -10.15 15.80
C SER A 93 24.09 -10.55 14.41
N LEU A 94 23.82 -9.59 13.53
CA LEU A 94 23.46 -9.85 12.15
C LEU A 94 24.63 -10.36 11.30
N ALA A 95 25.85 -9.85 11.57
CA ALA A 95 27.06 -10.22 10.83
C ALA A 95 27.50 -11.70 11.02
N VAL A 96 26.98 -12.39 12.05
CA VAL A 96 27.23 -13.83 12.24
C VAL A 96 26.23 -14.72 11.52
N LEU A 97 25.16 -14.15 10.96
CA LEU A 97 24.15 -14.85 10.16
C LEU A 97 24.57 -14.85 8.68
N PRO A 98 24.04 -15.78 7.86
CA PRO A 98 24.32 -15.84 6.43
C PRO A 98 23.54 -14.73 5.68
N VAL A 99 23.82 -13.47 6.03
CA VAL A 99 23.20 -12.28 5.42
C VAL A 99 24.27 -11.34 4.87
N ARG A 100 23.90 -10.52 3.89
CA ARG A 100 24.74 -9.41 3.45
C ARG A 100 24.35 -8.16 4.23
N LEU A 101 25.20 -7.75 5.19
CA LEU A 101 25.01 -6.52 5.94
C LEU A 101 25.63 -5.34 5.16
N VAL A 102 24.80 -4.37 4.77
CA VAL A 102 25.21 -3.13 4.12
C VAL A 102 24.98 -1.98 5.07
N GLU A 103 26.05 -1.54 5.75
CA GLU A 103 25.99 -0.40 6.66
C GLU A 103 26.01 0.91 5.85
N VAL A 104 25.03 1.78 6.11
CA VAL A 104 24.88 3.08 5.45
C VAL A 104 24.71 4.18 6.49
N HIS A 105 25.16 5.37 6.13
CA HIS A 105 24.97 6.55 6.95
C HIS A 105 24.63 7.75 6.08
N PHE A 106 23.41 8.28 6.24
CA PHE A 106 22.95 9.44 5.51
C PHE A 106 22.70 10.60 6.48
N GLU A 107 22.98 11.83 6.05
CA GLU A 107 22.56 13.02 6.77
C GLU A 107 21.02 13.06 6.93
N LYS A 108 20.31 12.74 5.83
CA LYS A 108 18.86 12.53 5.81
C LYS A 108 18.57 11.16 5.22
N SER A 109 18.21 10.24 6.09
CA SER A 109 17.88 8.87 5.72
C SER A 109 16.54 8.80 4.98
N THR A 110 16.50 8.00 3.91
CA THR A 110 15.26 7.68 3.19
C THR A 110 15.34 6.24 2.69
N LYS A 111 14.20 5.55 2.63
CA LYS A 111 14.13 4.17 2.13
C LYS A 111 14.69 4.04 0.71
N SER A 112 14.46 5.03 -0.17
CA SER A 112 15.01 5.04 -1.52
C SER A 112 16.53 5.10 -1.56
N LYS A 113 17.16 5.91 -0.70
CA LYS A 113 18.63 5.97 -0.61
C LYS A 113 19.23 4.66 -0.11
N SER A 114 18.62 4.06 0.91
CA SER A 114 19.06 2.77 1.46
C SER A 114 18.98 1.68 0.39
N LEU A 115 17.87 1.56 -0.33
CA LEU A 115 17.71 0.59 -1.42
C LEU A 115 18.74 0.80 -2.55
N ASN A 116 18.97 2.04 -2.98
CA ASN A 116 19.97 2.34 -4.01
C ASN A 116 21.40 2.01 -3.54
N ALA A 117 21.74 2.31 -2.29
CA ALA A 117 23.05 1.98 -1.74
C ALA A 117 23.26 0.46 -1.67
N ALA A 118 22.24 -0.31 -1.27
CA ALA A 118 22.32 -1.75 -1.26
C ALA A 118 22.54 -2.34 -2.65
N MET A 119 21.75 -1.94 -3.64
CA MET A 119 21.91 -2.43 -5.03
C MET A 119 23.28 -2.11 -5.60
N ALA A 120 23.84 -0.94 -5.27
CA ALA A 120 25.21 -0.59 -5.68
C ALA A 120 26.26 -1.48 -5.00
N ALA A 121 26.02 -1.90 -3.74
CA ALA A 121 26.95 -2.73 -2.97
C ALA A 121 26.92 -4.21 -3.37
N ILE A 122 25.75 -4.76 -3.73
CA ILE A 122 25.59 -6.19 -4.00
C ILE A 122 25.84 -6.57 -5.47
N GLY A 123 25.87 -5.60 -6.38
CA GLY A 123 26.09 -5.83 -7.80
C GLY A 123 24.82 -6.20 -8.56
N ASN A 124 24.97 -6.85 -9.74
CA ASN A 124 23.88 -7.05 -10.69
C ASN A 124 23.52 -8.51 -10.97
N ASP A 125 24.03 -9.43 -10.17
CA ASP A 125 23.88 -10.89 -10.39
C ASP A 125 22.60 -11.43 -9.72
N TYR A 126 21.47 -10.79 -10.03
CA TYR A 126 20.15 -11.18 -9.53
C TYR A 126 19.09 -11.04 -10.62
N ASP A 127 18.08 -11.90 -10.56
CA ASP A 127 16.90 -11.84 -11.43
C ASP A 127 15.80 -10.98 -10.81
N ILE A 128 15.61 -11.09 -9.49
CA ILE A 128 14.50 -10.49 -8.77
C ILE A 128 14.99 -9.67 -7.57
N ALA A 129 14.51 -8.45 -7.44
CA ALA A 129 14.61 -7.64 -6.21
C ALA A 129 13.30 -7.77 -5.43
N LEU A 130 13.36 -8.30 -4.21
CA LEU A 130 12.25 -8.36 -3.26
C LEU A 130 12.47 -7.33 -2.17
N VAL A 131 11.51 -6.43 -1.96
CA VAL A 131 11.57 -5.39 -0.92
C VAL A 131 10.67 -5.77 0.24
N LEU A 132 11.25 -5.86 1.44
CA LEU A 132 10.55 -6.09 2.71
C LEU A 132 10.81 -4.92 3.67
N ASP A 133 9.87 -4.66 4.60
CA ASP A 133 10.13 -3.82 5.76
C ASP A 133 10.83 -4.62 6.86
N ALA A 134 11.55 -3.95 7.77
CA ALA A 134 12.35 -4.60 8.80
C ALA A 134 11.52 -5.36 9.86
N ASP A 135 10.22 -5.08 9.94
CA ASP A 135 9.23 -5.73 10.81
C ASP A 135 8.44 -6.86 10.12
N ASN A 136 8.72 -7.10 8.84
CA ASN A 136 7.99 -8.10 8.06
C ASN A 136 8.43 -9.53 8.42
N VAL A 137 7.45 -10.42 8.38
CA VAL A 137 7.65 -11.87 8.49
C VAL A 137 7.00 -12.52 7.27
N ILE A 138 7.73 -13.41 6.61
CA ILE A 138 7.28 -14.12 5.42
C ILE A 138 7.15 -15.62 5.69
N PRO A 139 6.13 -16.30 5.11
CA PRO A 139 6.00 -17.75 5.17
C PRO A 139 7.14 -18.46 4.45
N TYR A 140 7.33 -19.71 4.78
CA TYR A 140 8.35 -20.61 4.29
C TYR A 140 8.35 -20.81 2.76
N ASP A 141 7.19 -20.77 2.09
CA ASP A 141 6.99 -20.94 0.65
C ASP A 141 6.98 -19.64 -0.17
N TYR A 142 7.25 -18.51 0.49
CA TYR A 142 7.06 -17.17 -0.08
C TYR A 142 7.90 -16.89 -1.34
N LEU A 143 9.17 -17.31 -1.38
CA LEU A 143 10.03 -17.13 -2.54
C LEU A 143 9.61 -18.04 -3.69
N SER A 144 9.17 -19.25 -3.40
CA SER A 144 8.67 -20.21 -4.41
C SER A 144 7.44 -19.69 -5.10
N ASP A 145 6.47 -19.15 -4.36
CA ASP A 145 5.26 -18.54 -4.93
C ASP A 145 5.57 -17.38 -5.88
N ILE A 146 6.49 -16.51 -5.49
CA ILE A 146 6.91 -15.39 -6.35
C ILE A 146 7.63 -15.91 -7.58
N ASN A 147 8.53 -16.86 -7.41
CA ASN A 147 9.28 -17.48 -8.52
C ASN A 147 8.36 -18.09 -9.56
N ASP A 148 7.30 -18.78 -9.13
CA ASP A 148 6.32 -19.38 -10.01
C ASP A 148 5.64 -18.35 -10.90
N LEU A 149 5.30 -17.17 -10.36
CA LEU A 149 4.70 -16.12 -11.16
C LEU A 149 5.72 -15.48 -12.12
N PHE A 150 6.97 -15.31 -11.71
CA PHE A 150 8.05 -14.78 -12.56
C PHE A 150 8.56 -15.77 -13.61
N ALA A 151 8.07 -17.03 -13.61
CA ALA A 151 8.29 -17.96 -14.73
C ALA A 151 7.61 -17.46 -16.01
N ASN A 152 6.57 -16.63 -15.90
CA ASN A 152 6.02 -15.91 -17.03
C ASN A 152 6.90 -14.69 -17.37
N PRO A 153 7.53 -14.61 -18.57
CA PRO A 153 8.42 -13.52 -18.95
C PRO A 153 7.74 -12.16 -19.05
N GLU A 154 6.42 -12.10 -19.13
CA GLU A 154 5.66 -10.84 -19.13
C GLU A 154 5.53 -10.24 -17.72
N VAL A 155 5.82 -11.03 -16.67
CA VAL A 155 5.75 -10.56 -15.29
C VAL A 155 7.06 -9.87 -14.92
N GLU A 156 6.96 -8.59 -14.63
CA GLU A 156 8.10 -7.79 -14.22
C GLU A 156 7.95 -7.22 -12.81
N ILE A 157 6.70 -7.15 -12.31
CA ILE A 157 6.38 -6.51 -11.02
C ILE A 157 5.24 -7.27 -10.35
N VAL A 158 5.45 -7.64 -9.10
CA VAL A 158 4.50 -8.40 -8.29
C VAL A 158 4.32 -7.71 -6.94
N GLN A 159 3.07 -7.58 -6.51
CA GLN A 159 2.72 -7.23 -5.14
C GLN A 159 2.11 -8.46 -4.47
N THR A 160 2.59 -8.81 -3.29
CA THR A 160 2.02 -9.87 -2.46
C THR A 160 0.99 -9.33 -1.47
N HIS A 161 0.30 -10.21 -0.76
CA HIS A 161 -0.76 -9.85 0.17
C HIS A 161 -0.18 -9.44 1.54
N ARG A 162 -0.20 -8.15 1.85
CA ARG A 162 0.21 -7.68 3.18
C ARG A 162 -0.92 -7.87 4.19
N SER A 163 -0.63 -8.57 5.27
CA SER A 163 -1.57 -8.87 6.35
C SER A 163 -1.01 -8.51 7.73
N ALA A 164 -1.87 -8.54 8.75
CA ALA A 164 -1.47 -8.17 10.11
C ALA A 164 -0.75 -9.31 10.82
N LYS A 165 0.40 -9.01 11.43
CA LYS A 165 1.10 -9.87 12.39
C LYS A 165 0.44 -9.86 13.77
N ASN A 166 -0.12 -8.70 14.18
CA ASN A 166 -0.75 -8.51 15.47
C ASN A 166 -2.19 -8.00 15.36
N LEU A 167 -3.06 -8.49 16.25
CA LEU A 167 -4.48 -8.08 16.39
C LEU A 167 -4.83 -7.87 17.87
N ASN A 168 -3.86 -7.41 18.67
CA ASN A 168 -3.90 -7.40 20.14
C ASN A 168 -4.84 -6.33 20.71
N ASN A 169 -5.10 -5.25 19.99
CA ASN A 169 -6.02 -4.18 20.41
C ASN A 169 -6.92 -3.70 19.28
N ASP A 170 -7.90 -2.82 19.60
CA ASP A 170 -8.88 -2.33 18.62
C ASP A 170 -8.25 -1.45 17.52
N MET A 171 -7.15 -0.72 17.81
CA MET A 171 -6.48 0.09 16.80
C MET A 171 -5.76 -0.78 15.80
N ALA A 172 -5.04 -1.81 16.26
CA ALA A 172 -4.40 -2.79 15.39
C ALA A 172 -5.45 -3.55 14.54
N LEU A 173 -6.61 -3.89 15.14
CA LEU A 173 -7.71 -4.52 14.40
C LEU A 173 -8.27 -3.60 13.32
N LEU A 174 -8.54 -2.33 13.61
CA LEU A 174 -9.03 -1.36 12.62
C LEU A 174 -8.01 -1.10 11.51
N ASP A 175 -6.74 -1.04 11.85
CA ASP A 175 -5.67 -0.87 10.86
C ASP A 175 -5.53 -2.11 9.97
N ALA A 176 -5.59 -3.31 10.55
CA ALA A 176 -5.61 -4.57 9.81
C ALA A 176 -6.82 -4.65 8.86
N ILE A 177 -8.02 -4.33 9.32
CA ILE A 177 -9.22 -4.32 8.47
C ILE A 177 -9.09 -3.27 7.36
N SER A 178 -8.54 -2.09 7.68
CA SER A 178 -8.29 -1.06 6.66
C SER A 178 -7.33 -1.56 5.58
N GLU A 179 -6.29 -2.33 5.95
CA GLU A 179 -5.36 -2.94 4.97
C GLU A 179 -6.06 -4.02 4.14
N GLU A 180 -6.85 -4.89 4.75
CA GLU A 180 -7.61 -5.92 4.03
C GLU A 180 -8.62 -5.33 3.03
N ILE A 181 -9.26 -4.20 3.38
CA ILE A 181 -10.10 -3.46 2.43
C ILE A 181 -9.25 -2.91 1.27
N ASN A 182 -8.01 -2.45 1.52
CA ASN A 182 -7.10 -2.05 0.46
C ASN A 182 -6.70 -3.24 -0.43
N ASN A 183 -6.36 -4.40 0.16
CA ASN A 183 -6.06 -5.63 -0.57
C ASN A 183 -7.23 -6.04 -1.47
N THR A 184 -8.45 -5.97 -0.94
CA THR A 184 -9.66 -6.33 -1.68
C THR A 184 -9.95 -5.38 -2.83
N ILE A 185 -9.94 -4.06 -2.59
CA ILE A 185 -10.36 -3.05 -3.56
C ILE A 185 -9.23 -2.73 -4.53
N PHE A 186 -8.08 -2.23 -4.02
CA PHE A 186 -7.02 -1.64 -4.84
C PHE A 186 -6.01 -2.66 -5.41
N ARG A 187 -6.11 -3.92 -5.02
CA ARG A 187 -5.25 -5.01 -5.53
C ARG A 187 -6.09 -6.09 -6.19
N LEU A 188 -6.84 -6.88 -5.42
CA LEU A 188 -7.62 -8.01 -5.96
C LEU A 188 -8.70 -7.55 -6.95
N GLY A 189 -9.50 -6.53 -6.59
CA GLY A 189 -10.55 -6.00 -7.45
C GLY A 189 -10.00 -5.43 -8.76
N HIS A 190 -8.88 -4.69 -8.69
CA HIS A 190 -8.20 -4.17 -9.87
C HIS A 190 -7.64 -5.30 -10.74
N ALA A 191 -6.90 -6.23 -10.15
CA ALA A 191 -6.34 -7.38 -10.87
C ALA A 191 -7.42 -8.20 -11.58
N LYS A 192 -8.56 -8.46 -10.92
CA LYS A 192 -9.70 -9.19 -11.51
C LYS A 192 -10.43 -8.43 -12.63
N LEU A 193 -10.25 -7.13 -12.74
CA LEU A 193 -10.71 -6.31 -13.87
C LEU A 193 -9.63 -6.06 -14.92
N GLY A 194 -8.46 -6.67 -14.76
CA GLY A 194 -7.37 -6.55 -15.72
C GLY A 194 -6.54 -5.26 -15.57
N LEU A 195 -6.62 -4.57 -14.44
CA LEU A 195 -5.79 -3.43 -14.08
C LEU A 195 -4.67 -3.83 -13.12
N SER A 196 -3.69 -2.96 -12.98
CA SER A 196 -2.55 -3.15 -12.08
C SER A 196 -2.94 -3.09 -10.61
N ALA A 197 -2.38 -3.99 -9.80
CA ALA A 197 -2.50 -3.97 -8.35
C ALA A 197 -1.71 -2.81 -7.74
N ALA A 198 -2.22 -2.21 -6.67
CA ALA A 198 -1.51 -1.12 -5.98
C ALA A 198 -0.29 -1.63 -5.21
N LEU A 199 0.85 -0.95 -5.34
CA LEU A 199 2.04 -1.16 -4.51
C LEU A 199 1.86 -0.55 -3.11
N ILE A 200 2.55 -1.10 -2.10
CA ILE A 200 2.45 -0.66 -0.70
C ILE A 200 3.78 -0.49 0.03
N GLY A 201 4.88 -0.49 -0.68
CA GLY A 201 6.19 -0.24 -0.10
C GLY A 201 6.87 -1.47 0.50
N SER A 202 6.17 -2.60 0.63
CA SER A 202 6.68 -3.85 1.18
C SER A 202 6.00 -5.06 0.54
N GLY A 203 6.63 -6.23 0.56
CA GLY A 203 6.13 -7.41 -0.14
C GLY A 203 6.03 -7.18 -1.65
N MET A 204 6.96 -6.42 -2.20
CA MET A 204 7.02 -6.07 -3.61
C MET A 204 8.22 -6.75 -4.26
N ALA A 205 7.98 -7.51 -5.32
CA ALA A 205 9.02 -8.14 -6.11
C ALA A 205 9.07 -7.53 -7.52
N PHE A 206 10.26 -7.30 -8.01
CA PHE A 206 10.52 -6.68 -9.30
C PHE A 206 11.59 -7.45 -10.05
N ARG A 207 11.53 -7.44 -11.38
CA ARG A 207 12.72 -7.78 -12.15
C ARG A 207 13.85 -6.85 -11.74
N TYR A 208 15.02 -7.42 -11.40
CA TYR A 208 16.10 -6.70 -10.70
C TYR A 208 16.61 -5.47 -11.47
N ASP A 209 16.88 -5.63 -12.77
CA ASP A 209 17.34 -4.57 -13.65
C ASP A 209 16.33 -3.41 -13.74
N LEU A 210 15.02 -3.73 -13.91
CA LEU A 210 13.95 -2.74 -13.95
C LEU A 210 13.86 -1.95 -12.65
N PHE A 211 13.97 -2.64 -11.49
CA PHE A 211 13.92 -2.00 -10.18
C PHE A 211 15.11 -1.07 -9.96
N ARG A 212 16.32 -1.57 -10.20
CA ARG A 212 17.56 -0.79 -10.07
C ARG A 212 17.53 0.48 -10.90
N ASP A 213 17.20 0.36 -12.20
CA ASP A 213 17.21 1.47 -13.13
C ASP A 213 16.09 2.49 -12.82
N THR A 214 14.95 2.02 -12.33
CA THR A 214 13.86 2.92 -11.92
C THR A 214 14.19 3.62 -10.61
N MET A 215 14.71 2.89 -9.63
CA MET A 215 15.05 3.45 -8.30
C MET A 215 16.14 4.51 -8.35
N ALA A 216 17.03 4.47 -9.34
CA ALA A 216 18.04 5.52 -9.57
C ALA A 216 17.39 6.90 -9.83
N ASP A 217 16.20 6.93 -10.42
CA ASP A 217 15.44 8.15 -10.71
C ASP A 217 14.54 8.61 -9.53
N ILE A 218 14.24 7.74 -8.57
CA ILE A 218 13.33 8.01 -7.45
C ILE A 218 14.02 8.91 -6.41
N LYS A 219 13.43 10.08 -6.18
CA LYS A 219 13.95 11.12 -5.26
C LYS A 219 13.07 11.31 -4.02
N ALA A 220 12.11 10.43 -3.81
CA ALA A 220 11.14 10.51 -2.71
C ALA A 220 11.81 10.65 -1.35
N VAL A 221 11.37 11.61 -0.57
CA VAL A 221 11.67 11.71 0.86
C VAL A 221 10.71 10.83 1.66
N GLY A 222 9.42 10.80 1.27
CA GLY A 222 8.39 9.95 1.85
C GLY A 222 7.42 9.45 0.77
N GLY A 223 6.89 8.20 0.94
CA GLY A 223 6.00 7.58 -0.04
C GLY A 223 6.72 7.21 -1.33
N PHE A 224 7.93 6.66 -1.24
CA PHE A 224 8.71 6.23 -2.41
C PHE A 224 7.96 5.21 -3.26
N ASP A 225 7.16 4.37 -2.63
CA ASP A 225 6.27 3.41 -3.26
C ASP A 225 5.28 4.06 -4.23
N ARG A 226 4.74 5.23 -3.88
CA ARG A 226 3.82 5.98 -4.75
C ARG A 226 4.53 6.62 -5.94
N GLU A 227 5.73 7.18 -5.73
CA GLU A 227 6.53 7.73 -6.84
C GLU A 227 6.94 6.61 -7.80
N LEU A 228 7.41 5.49 -7.25
CA LEU A 228 7.80 4.30 -8.00
C LEU A 228 6.61 3.76 -8.82
N GLU A 229 5.47 3.59 -8.17
CA GLU A 229 4.24 3.08 -8.78
C GLU A 229 3.77 3.98 -9.94
N LEU A 230 3.62 5.29 -9.72
CA LEU A 230 3.19 6.22 -10.74
C LEU A 230 4.19 6.32 -11.90
N THR A 231 5.49 6.26 -11.60
CA THR A 231 6.57 6.27 -12.62
C THR A 231 6.50 5.02 -13.50
N LEU A 232 6.38 3.85 -12.90
CA LEU A 232 6.31 2.58 -13.64
C LEU A 232 5.01 2.45 -14.45
N LEU A 233 3.86 2.84 -13.88
CA LEU A 233 2.59 2.86 -14.62
C LEU A 233 2.63 3.85 -15.78
N TYR A 234 3.23 5.03 -15.60
CA TYR A 234 3.39 5.99 -16.69
C TYR A 234 4.26 5.43 -17.82
N ARG A 235 5.27 4.60 -17.50
CA ARG A 235 6.11 3.85 -18.47
C ARG A 235 5.38 2.65 -19.10
N GLY A 236 4.10 2.42 -18.77
CA GLY A 236 3.28 1.32 -19.28
C GLY A 236 3.57 -0.05 -18.65
N LYS A 237 4.24 -0.07 -17.50
CA LYS A 237 4.50 -1.31 -16.77
C LYS A 237 3.24 -1.77 -16.04
N ARG A 238 3.05 -3.09 -15.91
CA ARG A 238 1.90 -3.71 -15.27
C ARG A 238 2.32 -4.37 -13.96
N PHE A 239 1.43 -4.32 -12.96
CA PHE A 239 1.65 -4.93 -11.64
C PHE A 239 0.70 -6.09 -11.44
N TYR A 240 1.26 -7.24 -11.11
CA TYR A 240 0.52 -8.47 -10.80
C TYR A 240 0.29 -8.57 -9.30
N TYR A 241 -0.70 -9.36 -8.90
CA TYR A 241 -1.06 -9.55 -7.51
C TYR A 241 -1.08 -11.03 -7.15
N LEU A 242 -0.41 -11.40 -6.06
CA LEU A 242 -0.46 -12.73 -5.44
C LEU A 242 -1.31 -12.65 -4.17
N PRO A 243 -2.61 -12.97 -4.24
CA PRO A 243 -3.53 -12.80 -3.11
C PRO A 243 -3.33 -13.81 -1.97
N GLU A 244 -2.73 -14.98 -2.25
CA GLU A 244 -2.52 -16.07 -1.29
C GLU A 244 -1.10 -16.11 -0.72
N THR A 245 -0.18 -15.30 -1.26
CA THR A 245 1.22 -15.19 -0.79
C THR A 245 1.33 -14.02 0.19
N PHE A 246 1.43 -14.34 1.49
CA PHE A 246 1.30 -13.37 2.56
C PHE A 246 2.65 -12.80 3.03
N VAL A 247 2.69 -11.50 3.28
CA VAL A 247 3.72 -10.85 4.10
C VAL A 247 3.04 -10.24 5.33
N PHE A 248 3.53 -10.56 6.52
CA PHE A 248 2.96 -10.11 7.78
C PHE A 248 3.73 -8.90 8.32
N ASP A 249 3.01 -7.82 8.63
CA ASP A 249 3.57 -6.60 9.22
C ASP A 249 2.95 -6.26 10.58
N GLU A 250 3.65 -5.47 11.37
CA GLU A 250 3.15 -5.01 12.65
C GLU A 250 2.19 -3.84 12.48
N LYS A 251 0.98 -3.97 13.05
CA LYS A 251 -0.06 -2.93 12.97
C LYS A 251 0.06 -1.94 14.11
N ILE A 252 -0.28 -0.68 13.81
CA ILE A 252 -0.23 0.42 14.75
C ILE A 252 -1.15 0.18 15.94
N GLN A 253 -0.60 0.33 17.14
CA GLN A 253 -1.29 0.02 18.39
C GLN A 253 -1.83 1.26 19.11
N ASN A 254 -1.39 2.47 18.73
CA ASN A 254 -1.78 3.70 19.39
C ASN A 254 -2.27 4.80 18.44
N THR A 255 -3.11 5.71 18.96
CA THR A 255 -3.74 6.77 18.17
C THR A 255 -2.78 7.87 17.71
N GLY A 256 -1.68 8.10 18.44
CA GLY A 256 -0.68 9.09 18.09
C GLY A 256 0.08 8.72 16.82
N ASP A 257 0.55 7.47 16.73
CA ASP A 257 1.23 6.93 15.57
C ASP A 257 0.29 6.83 14.37
N PHE A 258 -0.96 6.40 14.60
CA PHE A 258 -2.00 6.40 13.59
C PHE A 258 -2.17 7.79 12.96
N SER A 259 -2.34 8.82 13.78
CA SER A 259 -2.51 10.19 13.26
C SER A 259 -1.29 10.68 12.48
N ARG A 260 -0.05 10.40 12.97
CA ARG A 260 1.20 10.75 12.27
C ARG A 260 1.30 10.04 10.92
N GLN A 261 1.04 8.74 10.88
CA GLN A 261 1.08 7.94 9.66
C GLN A 261 0.06 8.42 8.63
N ARG A 262 -1.22 8.64 9.03
CA ARG A 262 -2.28 9.12 8.13
C ARG A 262 -1.99 10.52 7.59
N ARG A 263 -1.41 11.40 8.40
CA ARG A 263 -0.98 12.72 7.94
C ARG A 263 0.11 12.63 6.86
N ARG A 264 1.12 11.76 7.04
CA ARG A 264 2.14 11.52 6.02
C ARG A 264 1.52 10.99 4.72
N TRP A 265 0.59 10.04 4.81
CA TRP A 265 -0.08 9.47 3.64
C TRP A 265 -0.91 10.50 2.87
N LEU A 266 -1.67 11.35 3.57
CA LEU A 266 -2.43 12.44 2.96
C LEU A 266 -1.51 13.45 2.25
N SER A 267 -0.40 13.82 2.91
CA SER A 267 0.58 14.73 2.34
C SER A 267 1.26 14.15 1.09
N ALA A 268 1.64 12.87 1.12
CA ALA A 268 2.20 12.16 -0.02
C ALA A 268 1.18 12.06 -1.18
N GLN A 269 -0.07 11.69 -0.88
CA GLN A 269 -1.15 11.61 -1.86
C GLN A 269 -1.33 12.94 -2.61
N TRP A 270 -1.40 14.05 -1.88
CA TRP A 270 -1.52 15.38 -2.47
C TRP A 270 -0.30 15.78 -3.30
N HIS A 271 0.90 15.52 -2.78
CA HIS A 271 2.15 15.82 -3.48
C HIS A 271 2.26 15.09 -4.82
N TYR A 272 2.01 13.78 -4.82
CA TYR A 272 2.13 12.97 -6.04
C TYR A 272 0.98 13.22 -7.02
N CYS A 273 -0.22 13.55 -6.52
CA CYS A 273 -1.29 14.04 -7.37
C CYS A 273 -0.85 15.27 -8.18
N GLN A 274 -0.29 16.29 -7.52
CA GLN A 274 0.18 17.51 -8.18
C GLN A 274 1.35 17.22 -9.15
N THR A 275 2.29 16.37 -8.75
CA THR A 275 3.47 16.05 -9.54
C THR A 275 3.11 15.33 -10.84
N PHE A 276 2.17 14.40 -10.79
CA PHE A 276 1.84 13.53 -11.92
C PHE A 276 0.59 13.97 -12.72
N ALA A 277 -0.23 14.89 -12.21
CA ALA A 277 -1.43 15.40 -12.91
C ALA A 277 -1.12 15.95 -14.32
N LYS A 278 0.04 16.56 -14.50
CA LYS A 278 0.49 17.10 -15.81
C LYS A 278 0.60 16.03 -16.91
N PHE A 279 0.74 14.77 -16.56
CA PHE A 279 0.86 13.67 -17.51
C PHE A 279 -0.48 13.06 -17.91
N LEU A 280 -1.62 13.47 -17.27
CA LEU A 280 -2.95 12.89 -17.49
C LEU A 280 -3.35 12.87 -18.96
N TRP A 281 -3.27 14.02 -19.65
CA TRP A 281 -3.72 14.14 -21.04
C TRP A 281 -2.91 13.26 -22.00
N LYS A 282 -1.60 13.14 -21.74
CA LYS A 282 -0.72 12.26 -22.52
C LYS A 282 -1.04 10.79 -22.28
N ALA A 283 -1.32 10.41 -21.03
CA ALA A 283 -1.71 9.06 -20.65
C ALA A 283 -3.07 8.67 -21.26
N LEU A 284 -4.05 9.58 -21.24
CA LEU A 284 -5.36 9.37 -21.88
C LEU A 284 -5.22 9.16 -23.40
N ALA A 285 -4.43 9.99 -24.07
CA ALA A 285 -4.15 9.85 -25.50
C ALA A 285 -3.45 8.52 -25.84
N ALA A 286 -2.57 8.04 -24.95
CA ALA A 286 -1.89 6.74 -25.06
C ALA A 286 -2.75 5.55 -24.60
N ARG A 287 -3.98 5.77 -24.12
CA ARG A 287 -4.85 4.75 -23.51
C ARG A 287 -4.20 3.98 -22.35
N ASN A 288 -3.33 4.65 -21.60
CA ASN A 288 -2.72 4.09 -20.40
C ASN A 288 -3.70 4.18 -19.22
N TRP A 289 -4.64 3.22 -19.18
CA TRP A 289 -5.72 3.21 -18.20
C TRP A 289 -5.22 2.94 -16.79
N ASP A 290 -4.17 2.14 -16.62
CA ASP A 290 -3.57 1.87 -15.31
C ASP A 290 -3.05 3.16 -14.65
N PHE A 291 -2.33 3.98 -15.40
CA PHE A 291 -1.87 5.27 -14.90
C PHE A 291 -3.03 6.24 -14.62
N CYS A 292 -4.02 6.31 -15.51
CA CYS A 292 -5.19 7.17 -15.31
C CYS A 292 -5.99 6.77 -14.08
N ASP A 293 -6.22 5.47 -13.88
CA ASP A 293 -6.87 4.92 -12.70
C ASP A 293 -6.09 5.25 -11.43
N LYS A 294 -4.76 5.06 -11.45
CA LYS A 294 -3.91 5.37 -10.30
C LYS A 294 -3.90 6.86 -9.97
N LEU A 295 -3.91 7.71 -10.98
CA LEU A 295 -4.00 9.15 -10.77
C LEU A 295 -5.37 9.53 -10.18
N PHE A 296 -6.46 8.89 -10.61
CA PHE A 296 -7.77 9.04 -9.99
C PHE A 296 -7.74 8.63 -8.50
N GLN A 297 -7.06 7.54 -8.14
CA GLN A 297 -6.86 7.14 -6.74
C GLN A 297 -6.15 8.23 -5.92
N GLN A 298 -5.18 8.97 -6.51
CA GLN A 298 -4.56 10.12 -5.81
C GLN A 298 -5.53 11.30 -5.63
N LEU A 299 -6.51 11.47 -6.52
CA LEU A 299 -7.56 12.49 -6.40
C LEU A 299 -8.70 12.08 -5.45
N SER A 300 -8.87 10.79 -5.23
CA SER A 300 -9.98 10.23 -4.46
C SER A 300 -9.95 10.66 -3.00
N ILE A 301 -11.14 10.84 -2.43
CA ILE A 301 -11.31 11.16 -1.01
C ILE A 301 -10.92 9.92 -0.20
N PRO A 302 -10.00 10.03 0.78
CA PRO A 302 -9.68 8.91 1.68
C PRO A 302 -10.93 8.35 2.35
N ARG A 303 -11.07 7.02 2.37
CA ARG A 303 -12.30 6.31 2.76
C ARG A 303 -12.90 6.74 4.09
N LEU A 304 -12.05 6.99 5.10
CA LEU A 304 -12.51 7.43 6.42
C LEU A 304 -13.13 8.83 6.35
N LEU A 305 -12.53 9.73 5.56
CA LEU A 305 -13.10 11.07 5.32
C LEU A 305 -14.37 10.98 4.46
N LEU A 306 -14.36 10.14 3.42
CA LEU A 306 -15.52 9.90 2.57
C LEU A 306 -16.73 9.45 3.40
N MET A 307 -16.53 8.48 4.32
CA MET A 307 -17.57 7.96 5.19
C MET A 307 -18.10 9.05 6.16
N GLY A 308 -17.20 9.76 6.84
CA GLY A 308 -17.61 10.77 7.80
C GLY A 308 -18.31 11.97 7.15
N PHE A 309 -17.79 12.46 6.01
CA PHE A 309 -18.44 13.57 5.29
C PHE A 309 -19.74 13.15 4.62
N THR A 310 -19.85 11.93 4.07
CA THR A 310 -21.12 11.43 3.53
C THR A 310 -22.19 11.38 4.63
N PHE A 311 -21.85 10.88 5.82
CA PHE A 311 -22.75 10.87 6.97
C PHE A 311 -23.15 12.30 7.38
N LEU A 312 -22.17 13.20 7.52
CA LEU A 312 -22.41 14.60 7.89
C LEU A 312 -23.35 15.30 6.90
N PHE A 313 -23.11 15.13 5.59
CA PHE A 313 -23.96 15.70 4.54
C PHE A 313 -25.35 15.05 4.51
N SER A 314 -25.46 13.75 4.78
CA SER A 314 -26.76 13.08 4.91
C SER A 314 -27.61 13.75 5.99
N VAL A 315 -27.03 14.00 7.18
CA VAL A 315 -27.72 14.66 8.28
C VAL A 315 -28.02 16.12 7.94
N LEU A 316 -27.01 16.89 7.50
CA LEU A 316 -27.13 18.32 7.21
C LEU A 316 -28.23 18.61 6.19
N PHE A 317 -28.20 17.91 5.06
CA PHE A 317 -29.19 18.11 4.00
C PHE A 317 -30.57 17.57 4.37
N THR A 318 -30.68 16.54 5.22
CA THR A 318 -31.97 16.09 5.75
C THR A 318 -32.62 17.16 6.65
N VAL A 319 -31.83 17.80 7.52
CA VAL A 319 -32.30 18.90 8.39
C VAL A 319 -32.70 20.13 7.56
N TYR A 320 -31.91 20.47 6.53
CA TYR A 320 -32.23 21.62 5.66
C TYR A 320 -33.47 21.37 4.81
N ARG A 321 -33.52 20.21 4.13
CA ARG A 321 -34.64 19.78 3.27
C ARG A 321 -34.59 18.26 3.10
N TRP A 322 -35.49 17.53 3.74
CA TRP A 322 -35.45 16.08 3.83
C TRP A 322 -35.30 15.38 2.47
N THR A 323 -35.94 15.92 1.39
CA THR A 323 -35.80 15.37 0.03
C THR A 323 -34.36 15.44 -0.53
N TRP A 324 -33.56 16.43 -0.09
CA TRP A 324 -32.15 16.52 -0.48
C TRP A 324 -31.30 15.51 0.27
N GLY A 325 -31.66 15.22 1.51
CA GLY A 325 -30.94 14.23 2.32
C GLY A 325 -31.05 12.80 1.79
N LEU A 326 -32.20 12.43 1.19
CA LEU A 326 -32.44 11.04 0.73
C LEU A 326 -31.35 10.50 -0.18
N LYS A 327 -30.87 11.27 -1.14
CA LYS A 327 -29.81 10.86 -2.06
C LYS A 327 -28.48 10.62 -1.34
N TRP A 328 -28.16 11.41 -0.30
CA TRP A 328 -26.95 11.23 0.51
C TRP A 328 -27.02 9.98 1.39
N TRP A 329 -28.20 9.66 1.95
CA TRP A 329 -28.42 8.40 2.65
C TRP A 329 -28.24 7.20 1.72
N LEU A 330 -28.70 7.30 0.46
CA LEU A 330 -28.43 6.26 -0.54
C LEU A 330 -26.93 6.06 -0.76
N LEU A 331 -26.16 7.15 -0.91
CA LEU A 331 -24.70 7.07 -1.04
C LEU A 331 -24.05 6.42 0.19
N LEU A 332 -24.53 6.74 1.38
CA LEU A 332 -24.02 6.14 2.61
C LEU A 332 -24.27 4.63 2.66
N VAL A 333 -25.46 4.18 2.24
CA VAL A 333 -25.79 2.75 2.12
C VAL A 333 -24.89 2.07 1.09
N LEU A 334 -24.70 2.66 -0.10
CA LEU A 334 -23.80 2.10 -1.13
C LEU A 334 -22.35 2.02 -0.65
N LEU A 335 -21.87 3.02 0.09
CA LEU A 335 -20.56 3.00 0.70
C LEU A 335 -20.44 1.89 1.76
N ALA A 336 -21.46 1.74 2.63
CA ALA A 336 -21.50 0.67 3.62
C ALA A 336 -21.45 -0.71 2.93
N VAL A 337 -22.23 -0.91 1.87
CA VAL A 337 -22.20 -2.14 1.07
C VAL A 337 -20.81 -2.39 0.48
N ALA A 338 -20.20 -1.37 -0.14
CA ALA A 338 -18.86 -1.50 -0.72
C ALA A 338 -17.81 -1.93 0.32
N LEU A 339 -17.84 -1.34 1.51
CA LEU A 339 -16.90 -1.65 2.58
C LEU A 339 -17.18 -3.03 3.20
N LEU A 340 -18.43 -3.40 3.43
CA LEU A 340 -18.81 -4.71 3.97
C LEU A 340 -18.43 -5.85 3.00
N VAL A 341 -18.63 -5.64 1.71
CA VAL A 341 -18.19 -6.61 0.68
C VAL A 341 -16.66 -6.72 0.67
N ALA A 342 -15.94 -5.63 0.94
CA ALA A 342 -14.49 -5.63 0.93
C ALA A 342 -13.85 -6.28 2.17
N VAL A 343 -14.55 -6.36 3.29
CA VAL A 343 -14.03 -6.98 4.53
C VAL A 343 -14.04 -8.50 4.40
N PRO A 344 -12.92 -9.21 4.63
CA PRO A 344 -12.88 -10.66 4.68
C PRO A 344 -13.73 -11.20 5.82
N LYS A 345 -14.39 -12.36 5.59
CA LYS A 345 -15.30 -12.98 6.60
C LYS A 345 -14.63 -13.22 7.94
N ARG A 346 -13.33 -13.52 7.97
CA ARG A 346 -12.56 -13.75 9.20
C ARG A 346 -12.57 -12.56 10.17
N PHE A 347 -12.81 -11.34 9.69
CA PHE A 347 -12.89 -10.13 10.51
C PHE A 347 -14.32 -9.76 10.93
N CYS A 348 -15.35 -10.43 10.38
CA CYS A 348 -16.76 -10.18 10.72
C CYS A 348 -17.12 -10.83 12.08
N THR A 349 -16.57 -10.30 13.17
CA THR A 349 -16.76 -10.78 14.55
C THR A 349 -17.41 -9.70 15.42
N SER A 350 -17.87 -10.08 16.63
CA SER A 350 -18.37 -9.12 17.62
C SER A 350 -17.32 -8.06 17.99
N ARG A 351 -16.04 -8.40 17.91
CA ARG A 351 -14.92 -7.50 18.17
C ARG A 351 -14.84 -6.38 17.13
N LEU A 352 -15.20 -6.65 15.86
CA LEU A 352 -15.33 -5.63 14.84
C LEU A 352 -16.38 -4.59 15.25
N ALA A 353 -17.56 -5.02 15.69
CA ALA A 353 -18.63 -4.11 16.09
C ALA A 353 -18.19 -3.14 17.21
N MET A 354 -17.40 -3.63 18.18
CA MET A 354 -16.81 -2.78 19.23
C MET A 354 -15.77 -1.80 18.67
N ALA A 355 -14.89 -2.28 17.78
CA ALA A 355 -13.86 -1.44 17.17
C ALA A 355 -14.45 -0.33 16.29
N LEU A 356 -15.58 -0.59 15.61
CA LEU A 356 -16.28 0.42 14.79
C LEU A 356 -16.76 1.64 15.60
N GLN A 357 -16.96 1.52 16.88
CA GLN A 357 -17.33 2.65 17.77
C GLN A 357 -16.22 3.72 17.83
N LYS A 358 -14.97 3.36 17.48
CA LYS A 358 -13.85 4.32 17.41
C LYS A 358 -13.77 5.11 16.08
N ILE A 359 -14.58 4.74 15.09
CA ILE A 359 -14.57 5.39 13.77
C ILE A 359 -14.86 6.90 13.85
N PRO A 360 -15.87 7.39 14.62
CA PRO A 360 -16.11 8.83 14.72
C PRO A 360 -14.90 9.59 15.24
N TYR A 361 -14.22 9.05 16.26
CA TYR A 361 -12.99 9.64 16.79
C TYR A 361 -11.84 9.66 15.77
N THR A 362 -11.60 8.54 15.10
CA THR A 362 -10.55 8.46 14.06
C THR A 362 -10.86 9.35 12.86
N PHE A 363 -12.13 9.54 12.51
CA PHE A 363 -12.56 10.51 11.50
C PHE A 363 -12.19 11.95 11.91
N LEU A 364 -12.50 12.36 13.13
CA LEU A 364 -12.17 13.71 13.63
C LEU A 364 -10.66 13.95 13.64
N LEU A 365 -9.86 12.96 14.05
CA LEU A 365 -8.39 13.03 13.96
C LEU A 365 -7.92 13.22 12.53
N MET A 366 -8.49 12.47 11.59
CA MET A 366 -8.10 12.56 10.19
C MET A 366 -8.56 13.86 9.53
N ALA A 367 -9.76 14.34 9.84
CA ALA A 367 -10.26 15.65 9.40
C ALA A 367 -9.36 16.79 9.91
N GLY A 368 -8.93 16.71 11.17
CA GLY A 368 -7.96 17.67 11.75
C GLY A 368 -6.60 17.64 11.06
N ASN A 369 -6.17 16.49 10.55
CA ASN A 369 -4.91 16.35 9.81
C ASN A 369 -4.92 17.09 8.45
N ILE A 370 -6.09 17.31 7.82
CA ILE A 370 -6.19 18.07 6.56
C ILE A 370 -5.60 19.48 6.71
N PHE A 371 -5.82 20.11 7.86
CA PHE A 371 -5.30 21.46 8.13
C PHE A 371 -3.81 21.50 8.49
N LYS A 372 -3.17 20.31 8.71
CA LYS A 372 -1.78 20.17 9.15
C LYS A 372 -0.88 19.53 8.09
N LEU A 373 -1.27 19.52 6.81
CA LEU A 373 -0.55 18.82 5.74
C LEU A 373 0.77 19.52 5.35
N ARG A 374 0.88 20.84 5.55
CA ARG A 374 2.09 21.59 5.17
C ARG A 374 3.32 21.06 5.91
N GLY A 375 4.33 20.62 5.16
CA GLY A 375 5.62 20.16 5.70
C GLY A 375 5.66 18.69 6.15
N ALA A 376 4.55 17.95 6.14
CA ALA A 376 4.50 16.56 6.61
C ALA A 376 5.32 15.58 5.75
N ASN A 377 5.75 15.99 4.55
CA ASN A 377 6.54 15.17 3.61
C ASN A 377 8.03 15.59 3.55
N LYS A 378 8.49 16.48 4.43
CA LYS A 378 9.85 17.04 4.40
C LYS A 378 10.86 16.27 5.24
N SER A 379 10.41 15.38 6.11
CA SER A 379 11.27 14.50 6.91
C SER A 379 10.66 13.11 6.98
N PHE A 380 11.51 12.11 6.83
CA PHE A 380 11.22 10.74 7.22
C PHE A 380 11.46 10.67 8.74
N ILE A 381 10.36 10.57 9.51
CA ILE A 381 10.28 10.56 11.00
C ILE A 381 10.45 11.91 11.65
#